data_cb354a7b3cd41be51e0c1ccc28e3afbb
#
_entry.id   cb354a7b3cd41be51e0c1ccc28e3afbb
#
_cell.length_a   1.000
_cell.length_b   1.000
_cell.length_c   1.000
_cell.angle_alpha   90.00
_cell.angle_beta   90.00
_cell.angle_gamma   90.00
#
_symmetry.space_group_name_H-M   'P 1'
#
loop_
_entity.id
_entity.type
_entity.pdbx_description
1 polymer ?
#
loop_
_entity_poly.entity_id
_entity_poly.type
_entity_poly.pdbx_seq_one_letter_code
_entity_poly.pdbx_strand_id
1 'polypeptide(L)'
;LKTLAVLPFLLALIFSNSALASDHGHEEGAAKEFDAGEMIMHHIQDSHEWHIIGDVALYLPIIAYEPGKGLSVFSSSHLYHDEGRYQGYKLDHEHLIVVDEMGEPIMVSELVENEEGQMVEELSHSPVYDLSITKNVLALLVSIALLLWIMLAVAKGYKRRAGQAPKGIQAAIEPIIVFIRDDIARPSIGDKKFEKFMPFLLTIFFFIRINNIMGLIPIIPGGANVTGNIAIPLVLA
;
A
#
# COMPACT_ATOMS: atom_id res chain seq x y z
N LEU A 1 -33.92 -20.80 9.60
CA LEU A 1 -33.13 -21.68 10.51
C LEU A 1 -32.01 -22.47 9.79
N LYS A 2 -31.85 -22.36 8.46
CA LYS A 2 -30.81 -23.10 7.67
C LYS A 2 -29.55 -22.28 7.35
N THR A 3 -29.53 -20.99 7.61
CA THR A 3 -28.38 -20.09 7.33
C THR A 3 -27.40 -19.93 8.50
N LEU A 4 -27.76 -20.41 9.71
CA LEU A 4 -26.90 -20.28 10.89
C LEU A 4 -25.86 -21.41 11.03
N ALA A 5 -25.95 -22.46 10.23
CA ALA A 5 -25.03 -23.59 10.27
C ALA A 5 -23.81 -23.46 9.34
N VAL A 6 -23.81 -22.50 8.44
CA VAL A 6 -22.71 -22.30 7.46
C VAL A 6 -21.52 -21.57 8.08
N LEU A 7 -21.78 -20.68 9.03
CA LEU A 7 -20.73 -19.88 9.67
C LEU A 7 -19.71 -20.72 10.49
N PRO A 8 -20.15 -21.69 11.35
CA PRO A 8 -19.19 -22.53 12.06
C PRO A 8 -18.47 -23.53 11.14
N PHE A 9 -19.07 -23.92 10.02
CA PHE A 9 -18.42 -24.79 9.04
C PHE A 9 -17.31 -24.08 8.27
N LEU A 10 -17.49 -22.81 7.92
CA LEU A 10 -16.47 -21.97 7.32
C LEU A 10 -15.31 -21.67 8.31
N LEU A 11 -15.64 -21.47 9.60
CA LEU A 11 -14.62 -21.26 10.65
C LEU A 11 -13.80 -22.53 10.90
N ALA A 12 -14.40 -23.71 10.84
CA ALA A 12 -13.72 -24.99 11.00
C ALA A 12 -12.76 -25.30 9.84
N LEU A 13 -13.04 -24.84 8.63
CA LEU A 13 -12.17 -24.99 7.46
C LEU A 13 -10.90 -24.11 7.54
N ILE A 14 -10.95 -23.02 8.28
CA ILE A 14 -9.80 -22.13 8.48
C ILE A 14 -8.82 -22.72 9.51
N PHE A 15 -9.31 -23.50 10.47
CA PHE A 15 -8.47 -24.10 11.52
C PHE A 15 -7.95 -25.52 11.22
N SER A 16 -8.39 -26.18 10.14
CA SER A 16 -7.99 -27.55 9.84
C SER A 16 -6.72 -27.72 9.01
N ASN A 17 -6.01 -26.64 8.65
CA ASN A 17 -4.77 -26.71 7.88
C ASN A 17 -3.47 -26.67 8.72
N SER A 18 -3.56 -26.83 10.04
CA SER A 18 -2.36 -26.77 10.91
C SER A 18 -1.70 -28.11 11.20
N ALA A 19 -2.05 -29.19 10.50
CA ALA A 19 -1.53 -30.53 10.82
C ALA A 19 -1.14 -31.35 9.58
N LEU A 20 -0.26 -30.81 8.74
CA LEU A 20 0.51 -31.61 7.77
C LEU A 20 1.87 -30.95 7.54
N ALA A 21 2.67 -30.88 8.60
CA ALA A 21 4.11 -30.79 8.46
C ALA A 21 4.62 -32.22 8.36
N SER A 22 4.73 -32.78 7.17
CA SER A 22 5.43 -34.03 6.94
C SER A 22 6.91 -33.73 6.70
N ASP A 23 7.66 -34.21 7.63
CA ASP A 23 9.04 -34.68 7.57
C ASP A 23 9.54 -34.99 6.16
N HIS A 24 10.47 -34.15 5.66
CA HIS A 24 11.45 -34.57 4.67
C HIS A 24 12.83 -34.10 5.10
N GLY A 25 13.70 -35.14 5.23
CA GLY A 25 14.97 -35.15 5.85
C GLY A 25 16.04 -34.23 5.26
N HIS A 26 16.90 -33.86 6.15
CA HIS A 26 18.34 -33.59 6.09
C HIS A 26 18.91 -32.90 4.84
N GLU A 27 19.15 -31.60 4.98
CA GLU A 27 20.47 -31.02 4.72
C GLU A 27 20.75 -29.96 5.78
N GLU A 28 21.92 -30.12 6.46
CA GLU A 28 22.44 -29.20 7.47
C GLU A 28 22.87 -27.86 6.82
N GLY A 29 21.93 -26.96 6.71
CA GLY A 29 22.17 -25.53 6.61
C GLY A 29 21.44 -24.90 7.78
N ALA A 30 22.13 -24.09 8.59
CA ALA A 30 21.57 -23.43 9.77
C ALA A 30 20.20 -22.83 9.41
N ALA A 31 19.13 -23.40 9.95
CA ALA A 31 17.80 -22.87 9.81
C ALA A 31 17.83 -21.43 10.35
N LYS A 32 17.62 -20.43 9.46
CA LYS A 32 17.41 -19.06 9.89
C LYS A 32 16.27 -19.10 10.89
N GLU A 33 16.54 -18.67 12.11
CA GLU A 33 15.55 -18.56 13.18
C GLU A 33 14.41 -17.68 12.64
N PHE A 34 13.17 -18.17 12.73
CA PHE A 34 11.99 -17.45 12.24
C PHE A 34 11.83 -16.16 13.05
N ASP A 35 12.24 -15.02 12.49
CA ASP A 35 12.01 -13.71 13.06
C ASP A 35 10.65 -13.16 12.60
N ALA A 36 9.68 -13.22 13.52
CA ALA A 36 8.34 -12.68 13.28
C ALA A 36 8.37 -11.15 13.07
N GLY A 37 9.33 -10.46 13.68
CA GLY A 37 9.52 -9.02 13.51
C GLY A 37 9.96 -8.65 12.09
N GLU A 38 10.97 -9.36 11.58
CA GLU A 38 11.48 -9.18 10.22
C GLU A 38 10.36 -9.49 9.19
N MET A 39 9.61 -10.59 9.39
CA MET A 39 8.48 -10.91 8.52
C MET A 39 7.41 -9.83 8.52
N ILE A 40 7.00 -9.33 9.69
CA ILE A 40 6.00 -8.26 9.80
C ILE A 40 6.51 -6.99 9.10
N MET A 41 7.76 -6.59 9.37
CA MET A 41 8.35 -5.39 8.76
C MET A 41 8.37 -5.51 7.23
N HIS A 42 8.78 -6.65 6.69
CA HIS A 42 8.76 -6.89 5.24
C HIS A 42 7.36 -6.78 4.62
N HIS A 43 6.32 -7.20 5.35
CA HIS A 43 4.94 -7.11 4.85
C HIS A 43 4.34 -5.70 4.92
N ILE A 44 4.75 -4.87 5.88
CA ILE A 44 4.24 -3.50 6.04
C ILE A 44 5.07 -2.46 5.30
N GLN A 45 6.33 -2.75 4.98
CA GLN A 45 7.18 -1.88 4.19
C GLN A 45 6.64 -1.71 2.77
N ASP A 46 6.90 -0.55 2.20
CA ASP A 46 6.68 -0.32 0.79
C ASP A 46 7.74 -1.08 -0.02
N SER A 47 7.35 -1.68 -1.14
CA SER A 47 8.26 -2.49 -1.96
C SER A 47 8.08 -2.20 -3.45
N HIS A 48 9.10 -2.57 -4.22
CA HIS A 48 9.09 -2.44 -5.68
C HIS A 48 8.52 -3.69 -6.37
N GLU A 49 7.94 -4.59 -5.58
CA GLU A 49 7.19 -5.74 -6.08
C GLU A 49 5.88 -5.91 -5.31
N TRP A 50 4.91 -6.56 -5.92
CA TRP A 50 3.65 -6.87 -5.29
C TRP A 50 3.39 -8.37 -5.34
N HIS A 51 3.57 -9.03 -4.21
CA HIS A 51 3.25 -10.45 -4.06
C HIS A 51 1.76 -10.69 -4.26
N ILE A 52 1.43 -11.67 -5.10
CA ILE A 52 0.06 -12.05 -5.40
C ILE A 52 -0.32 -13.28 -4.58
N ILE A 53 0.29 -14.42 -4.86
CA ILE A 53 0.07 -15.70 -4.15
C ILE A 53 1.32 -16.56 -4.33
N GLY A 54 1.88 -17.12 -3.27
CA GLY A 54 3.07 -17.95 -3.32
C GLY A 54 4.25 -17.20 -3.93
N ASP A 55 4.89 -17.78 -4.93
CA ASP A 55 6.05 -17.20 -5.61
C ASP A 55 5.68 -16.25 -6.77
N VAL A 56 4.37 -15.98 -6.97
CA VAL A 56 3.93 -15.09 -8.04
C VAL A 56 3.93 -13.65 -7.54
N ALA A 57 4.83 -12.84 -8.08
CA ALA A 57 4.95 -11.42 -7.80
C ALA A 57 4.77 -10.58 -9.07
N LEU A 58 4.20 -9.40 -8.92
CA LEU A 58 4.15 -8.37 -9.96
C LEU A 58 5.32 -7.41 -9.74
N TYR A 59 6.30 -7.44 -10.64
CA TYR A 59 7.44 -6.53 -10.61
C TYR A 59 7.05 -5.17 -11.16
N LEU A 60 7.35 -4.13 -10.37
CA LEU A 60 6.95 -2.77 -10.66
C LEU A 60 8.09 -1.99 -11.36
N PRO A 61 7.78 -0.94 -12.14
CA PRO A 61 8.81 -0.17 -12.81
C PRO A 61 9.57 0.69 -11.79
N ILE A 62 10.88 0.60 -11.83
CA ILE A 62 11.80 1.49 -11.12
C ILE A 62 12.09 2.70 -12.01
N ILE A 63 11.97 3.88 -11.43
CA ILE A 63 12.27 5.16 -12.04
C ILE A 63 13.23 5.88 -11.11
N ALA A 64 14.52 5.83 -11.41
CA ALA A 64 15.57 6.43 -10.61
C ALA A 64 16.14 7.66 -11.30
N TYR A 65 16.34 8.74 -10.57
CA TYR A 65 17.08 9.90 -11.03
C TYR A 65 18.33 10.06 -10.19
N GLU A 66 19.49 9.99 -10.83
CA GLU A 66 20.80 10.16 -10.22
C GLU A 66 21.47 11.43 -10.76
N PRO A 67 21.89 12.38 -9.89
CA PRO A 67 22.63 13.55 -10.31
C PRO A 67 23.92 13.16 -11.04
N GLY A 68 24.09 13.64 -12.27
CA GLY A 68 25.26 13.31 -13.09
C GLY A 68 25.08 12.17 -14.08
N LYS A 69 24.21 11.19 -13.79
CA LYS A 69 23.86 10.06 -14.69
C LYS A 69 22.55 10.29 -15.41
N GLY A 70 21.57 10.96 -14.74
CA GLY A 70 20.26 11.25 -15.27
C GLY A 70 19.19 10.24 -14.89
N LEU A 71 18.17 10.06 -15.74
CA LEU A 71 17.01 9.20 -15.49
C LEU A 71 17.28 7.77 -15.96
N SER A 72 17.04 6.80 -15.09
CA SER A 72 17.10 5.37 -15.39
C SER A 72 15.71 4.76 -15.16
N VAL A 73 15.23 3.94 -16.13
CA VAL A 73 13.93 3.27 -16.04
C VAL A 73 14.10 1.81 -16.40
N PHE A 74 13.71 0.91 -15.48
CA PHE A 74 13.80 -0.54 -15.69
C PHE A 74 12.80 -1.30 -14.80
N SER A 75 12.66 -2.60 -15.00
CA SER A 75 11.81 -3.45 -14.15
C SER A 75 12.51 -3.83 -12.85
N SER A 76 11.82 -3.79 -11.73
CA SER A 76 12.35 -4.24 -10.44
C SER A 76 12.77 -5.72 -10.43
N SER A 77 12.27 -6.52 -11.36
CA SER A 77 12.67 -7.94 -11.49
C SER A 77 14.19 -8.13 -11.58
N HIS A 78 14.90 -7.18 -12.19
CA HIS A 78 16.36 -7.24 -12.28
C HIS A 78 17.05 -7.09 -10.91
N LEU A 79 16.42 -6.40 -9.95
CA LEU A 79 16.97 -6.24 -8.61
C LEU A 79 16.59 -7.39 -7.67
N TYR A 80 15.55 -8.15 -7.99
CA TYR A 80 15.14 -9.31 -7.19
C TYR A 80 15.76 -10.62 -7.70
N HIS A 81 16.17 -10.72 -8.99
CA HIS A 81 16.68 -11.93 -9.59
C HIS A 81 18.16 -11.87 -9.99
N ASP A 82 18.61 -10.79 -10.64
CA ASP A 82 19.96 -10.68 -11.23
C ASP A 82 21.02 -10.27 -10.18
N GLU A 83 21.46 -11.19 -9.33
CA GLU A 83 22.43 -10.94 -8.25
C GLU A 83 22.05 -9.78 -7.30
N GLY A 84 20.79 -9.32 -7.37
CA GLY A 84 20.26 -8.23 -6.57
C GLY A 84 20.75 -6.84 -7.00
N ARG A 85 21.35 -6.70 -8.19
CA ARG A 85 21.87 -5.43 -8.71
C ARG A 85 21.64 -5.28 -10.22
N TYR A 86 21.35 -4.06 -10.66
CA TYR A 86 21.18 -3.73 -12.06
C TYR A 86 21.51 -2.28 -12.36
N GLN A 87 22.31 -2.02 -13.41
CA GLN A 87 22.74 -0.68 -13.83
C GLN A 87 23.40 0.18 -12.74
N GLY A 88 24.07 -0.42 -11.76
CA GLY A 88 24.67 0.27 -10.63
C GLY A 88 23.69 0.63 -9.52
N TYR A 89 22.54 -0.01 -9.49
CA TYR A 89 21.54 0.11 -8.42
C TYR A 89 21.34 -1.22 -7.71
N LYS A 90 20.99 -1.14 -6.43
CA LYS A 90 20.63 -2.26 -5.55
C LYS A 90 19.51 -1.81 -4.61
N LEU A 91 18.71 -2.76 -4.14
CA LEU A 91 17.76 -2.51 -3.04
C LEU A 91 18.44 -2.88 -1.72
N ASP A 92 18.47 -1.94 -0.80
CA ASP A 92 18.85 -2.16 0.60
C ASP A 92 17.66 -1.82 1.48
N HIS A 93 17.11 -2.84 2.18
CA HIS A 93 15.87 -2.70 2.96
C HIS A 93 14.75 -1.96 2.19
N GLU A 94 14.52 -2.34 0.93
CA GLU A 94 13.55 -1.74 0.00
C GLU A 94 13.88 -0.29 -0.44
N HIS A 95 15.01 0.28 -0.01
CA HIS A 95 15.51 1.57 -0.49
C HIS A 95 16.46 1.38 -1.66
N LEU A 96 16.27 2.18 -2.70
CA LEU A 96 17.14 2.16 -3.87
C LEU A 96 18.46 2.88 -3.53
N ILE A 97 19.58 2.19 -3.65
CA ILE A 97 20.93 2.75 -3.43
C ILE A 97 21.77 2.57 -4.67
N VAL A 98 22.79 3.43 -4.80
CA VAL A 98 23.83 3.35 -5.85
C VAL A 98 24.95 2.46 -5.36
N VAL A 99 25.38 1.52 -6.19
CA VAL A 99 26.47 0.57 -5.88
C VAL A 99 27.54 0.57 -6.96
N ASP A 100 28.74 0.20 -6.58
CA ASP A 100 29.86 0.01 -7.48
C ASP A 100 29.80 -1.32 -8.27
N GLU A 101 30.84 -1.63 -9.04
CA GLU A 101 30.93 -2.88 -9.81
C GLU A 101 31.00 -4.14 -8.92
N MET A 102 31.39 -4.01 -7.67
CA MET A 102 31.44 -5.10 -6.70
C MET A 102 30.10 -5.26 -5.92
N GLY A 103 29.18 -4.29 -6.08
CA GLY A 103 27.88 -4.27 -5.38
C GLY A 103 27.95 -3.62 -4.01
N GLU A 104 29.04 -2.92 -3.70
CA GLU A 104 29.19 -2.16 -2.45
C GLU A 104 28.58 -0.76 -2.59
N PRO A 105 27.91 -0.23 -1.55
CA PRO A 105 27.30 1.09 -1.58
C PRO A 105 28.31 2.18 -1.86
N ILE A 106 28.01 3.06 -2.81
CA ILE A 106 28.82 4.25 -3.06
C ILE A 106 28.46 5.31 -2.02
N MET A 107 29.44 5.62 -1.16
CA MET A 107 29.30 6.63 -0.11
C MET A 107 29.88 7.96 -0.58
N VAL A 108 29.21 9.04 -0.22
CA VAL A 108 29.67 10.42 -0.41
C VAL A 108 29.76 11.11 0.93
N SER A 109 30.77 11.96 1.11
CA SER A 109 30.87 12.78 2.32
C SER A 109 30.10 14.09 2.11
N GLU A 110 29.19 14.39 3.01
CA GLU A 110 28.45 15.65 3.07
C GLU A 110 28.77 16.38 4.36
N LEU A 111 28.86 17.72 4.28
CA LEU A 111 29.00 18.55 5.47
C LEU A 111 27.61 18.79 6.06
N VAL A 112 27.34 18.21 7.22
CA VAL A 112 26.06 18.33 7.94
C VAL A 112 26.27 19.14 9.22
N GLU A 113 25.36 20.04 9.54
CA GLU A 113 25.37 20.78 10.79
C GLU A 113 24.82 19.87 11.91
N ASN A 114 25.65 19.59 12.93
CA ASN A 114 25.25 18.82 14.09
C ASN A 114 24.35 19.65 15.06
N GLU A 115 23.83 19.02 16.09
CA GLU A 115 22.96 19.68 17.09
C GLU A 115 23.67 20.84 17.85
N GLU A 116 24.99 20.88 17.80
CA GLU A 116 25.82 21.93 18.41
C GLU A 116 26.14 23.10 17.45
N GLY A 117 25.61 23.06 16.20
CA GLY A 117 25.85 24.08 15.18
C GLY A 117 27.22 23.98 14.51
N GLN A 118 27.90 22.85 14.61
CA GLN A 118 29.21 22.60 13.98
C GLN A 118 29.01 21.81 12.68
N MET A 119 29.73 22.20 11.61
CA MET A 119 29.78 21.44 10.37
C MET A 119 30.67 20.20 10.56
N VAL A 120 30.07 19.03 10.51
CA VAL A 120 30.76 17.73 10.58
C VAL A 120 30.64 17.02 9.24
N GLU A 121 31.66 16.28 8.88
CA GLU A 121 31.65 15.45 7.68
C GLU A 121 30.95 14.14 8.01
N GLU A 122 29.81 13.88 7.35
CA GLU A 122 29.03 12.64 7.51
C GLU A 122 29.04 11.87 6.20
N LEU A 123 29.26 10.55 6.29
CA LEU A 123 29.19 9.65 5.14
C LEU A 123 27.72 9.26 4.90
N SER A 124 27.21 9.64 3.74
CA SER A 124 25.86 9.25 3.28
C SER A 124 25.95 8.44 1.98
N HIS A 125 24.86 7.73 1.64
CA HIS A 125 24.77 7.08 0.35
C HIS A 125 24.78 8.12 -0.78
N SER A 126 25.37 7.76 -1.94
CA SER A 126 25.30 8.61 -3.13
C SER A 126 23.84 8.98 -3.43
N PRO A 127 23.51 10.27 -3.66
CA PRO A 127 22.14 10.71 -3.78
C PRO A 127 21.48 10.10 -5.01
N VAL A 128 20.39 9.36 -4.77
CA VAL A 128 19.48 8.85 -5.80
C VAL A 128 18.04 9.20 -5.39
N TYR A 129 17.31 9.77 -6.33
CA TYR A 129 15.89 10.07 -6.13
C TYR A 129 15.07 8.93 -6.72
N ASP A 130 14.42 8.18 -5.84
CA ASP A 130 13.52 7.11 -6.21
C ASP A 130 12.12 7.68 -6.51
N LEU A 131 11.75 7.65 -7.78
CA LEU A 131 10.44 8.07 -8.29
C LEU A 131 9.60 6.87 -8.75
N SER A 132 9.97 5.68 -8.31
CA SER A 132 9.37 4.42 -8.76
C SER A 132 7.90 4.30 -8.38
N ILE A 133 7.20 3.48 -9.14
CA ILE A 133 5.85 3.06 -8.77
C ILE A 133 5.99 1.89 -7.81
N THR A 134 5.90 2.16 -6.52
CA THR A 134 5.94 1.16 -5.46
C THR A 134 4.57 0.50 -5.26
N LYS A 135 4.53 -0.56 -4.46
CA LYS A 135 3.30 -1.26 -4.06
C LYS A 135 2.25 -0.29 -3.48
N ASN A 136 2.68 0.61 -2.59
CA ASN A 136 1.75 1.59 -1.98
C ASN A 136 1.26 2.62 -2.97
N VAL A 137 2.11 3.10 -3.89
CA VAL A 137 1.72 4.04 -4.96
C VAL A 137 0.71 3.37 -5.90
N LEU A 138 0.96 2.12 -6.31
CA LEU A 138 0.03 1.39 -7.17
C LEU A 138 -1.31 1.14 -6.46
N ALA A 139 -1.29 0.72 -5.18
CA ALA A 139 -2.49 0.54 -4.38
C ALA A 139 -3.29 1.85 -4.23
N LEU A 140 -2.60 2.97 -4.03
CA LEU A 140 -3.21 4.29 -3.98
C LEU A 140 -3.92 4.63 -5.30
N LEU A 141 -3.28 4.41 -6.44
CA LEU A 141 -3.88 4.65 -7.76
C LEU A 141 -5.11 3.76 -7.99
N VAL A 142 -5.04 2.48 -7.61
CA VAL A 142 -6.16 1.55 -7.69
C VAL A 142 -7.30 1.99 -6.78
N SER A 143 -7.01 2.43 -5.54
CA SER A 143 -8.04 2.92 -4.62
C SER A 143 -8.75 4.17 -5.14
N ILE A 144 -8.01 5.11 -5.74
CA ILE A 144 -8.59 6.31 -6.38
C ILE A 144 -9.48 5.91 -7.56
N ALA A 145 -9.01 5.02 -8.43
CA ALA A 145 -9.79 4.54 -9.56
C ALA A 145 -11.08 3.85 -9.11
N LEU A 146 -10.99 3.00 -8.08
CA LEU A 146 -12.13 2.32 -7.47
C LEU A 146 -13.12 3.31 -6.83
N LEU A 147 -12.61 4.30 -6.10
CA LEU A 147 -13.42 5.37 -5.52
C LEU A 147 -14.20 6.13 -6.60
N LEU A 148 -13.51 6.57 -7.65
CA LEU A 148 -14.14 7.27 -8.76
C LEU A 148 -15.19 6.41 -9.45
N TRP A 149 -14.90 5.14 -9.71
CA TRP A 149 -15.84 4.22 -10.32
C TRP A 149 -17.10 4.03 -9.47
N ILE A 150 -16.96 3.81 -8.17
CA ILE A 150 -18.09 3.67 -7.24
C ILE A 150 -18.92 4.95 -7.21
N MET A 151 -18.29 6.11 -7.02
CA MET A 151 -19.00 7.38 -6.91
C MET A 151 -19.72 7.76 -8.22
N LEU A 152 -19.11 7.55 -9.39
CA LEU A 152 -19.73 7.76 -10.66
C LEU A 152 -20.90 6.80 -10.92
N ALA A 153 -20.76 5.52 -10.51
CA ALA A 153 -21.86 4.56 -10.61
C ALA A 153 -23.06 4.95 -9.73
N VAL A 154 -22.80 5.40 -8.51
CA VAL A 154 -23.83 5.90 -7.58
C VAL A 154 -24.49 7.17 -8.14
N ALA A 155 -23.72 8.14 -8.60
CA ALA A 155 -24.24 9.38 -9.21
C ALA A 155 -25.11 9.09 -10.45
N LYS A 156 -24.69 8.14 -11.29
CA LYS A 156 -25.50 7.67 -12.43
C LYS A 156 -26.78 6.98 -11.96
N GLY A 157 -26.72 6.23 -10.85
CA GLY A 157 -27.87 5.60 -10.21
C GLY A 157 -28.92 6.63 -9.78
N TYR A 158 -28.50 7.71 -9.12
CA TYR A 158 -29.40 8.80 -8.70
C TYR A 158 -30.07 9.50 -9.89
N LYS A 159 -29.32 9.80 -10.95
CA LYS A 159 -29.89 10.42 -12.17
C LYS A 159 -30.90 9.50 -12.86
N ARG A 160 -30.63 8.20 -12.89
CA ARG A 160 -31.46 7.22 -13.63
C ARG A 160 -32.73 6.85 -12.89
N ARG A 161 -32.74 6.93 -11.55
CA ARG A 161 -33.83 6.50 -10.68
C ARG A 161 -34.33 7.62 -9.78
N ALA A 162 -34.40 8.85 -10.31
CA ALA A 162 -34.94 9.97 -9.56
C ALA A 162 -36.37 9.66 -9.09
N GLY A 163 -36.63 9.77 -7.78
CA GLY A 163 -37.92 9.47 -7.17
C GLY A 163 -38.27 7.97 -7.05
N GLN A 164 -37.35 7.06 -7.33
CA GLN A 164 -37.53 5.62 -7.18
C GLN A 164 -36.61 5.05 -6.10
N ALA A 165 -36.92 3.86 -5.61
CA ALA A 165 -36.09 3.15 -4.62
C ALA A 165 -34.70 2.84 -5.20
N PRO A 166 -33.62 3.01 -4.40
CA PRO A 166 -32.25 2.72 -4.80
C PRO A 166 -32.06 1.22 -5.09
N LYS A 167 -31.19 0.88 -6.05
CA LYS A 167 -30.88 -0.51 -6.42
C LYS A 167 -29.38 -0.67 -6.69
N GLY A 168 -28.85 -1.90 -6.44
CA GLY A 168 -27.46 -2.25 -6.69
C GLY A 168 -26.50 -1.45 -5.82
N ILE A 169 -25.40 -0.97 -6.41
CA ILE A 169 -24.34 -0.20 -5.71
C ILE A 169 -24.94 1.05 -5.03
N GLN A 170 -25.92 1.73 -5.65
CA GLN A 170 -26.58 2.87 -5.04
C GLN A 170 -27.23 2.48 -3.69
N ALA A 171 -27.95 1.36 -3.63
CA ALA A 171 -28.60 0.90 -2.40
C ALA A 171 -27.61 0.53 -1.28
N ALA A 172 -26.42 0.07 -1.65
CA ALA A 172 -25.39 -0.25 -0.68
C ALA A 172 -24.68 0.99 -0.12
N ILE A 173 -24.50 2.02 -0.94
CA ILE A 173 -23.74 3.23 -0.57
C ILE A 173 -24.63 4.31 0.03
N GLU A 174 -25.89 4.41 -0.39
CA GLU A 174 -26.82 5.45 0.05
C GLU A 174 -27.01 5.55 1.57
N PRO A 175 -27.14 4.46 2.35
CA PRO A 175 -27.23 4.55 3.80
C PRO A 175 -26.01 5.23 4.43
N ILE A 176 -24.82 5.00 3.88
CA ILE A 176 -23.59 5.62 4.36
C ILE A 176 -23.57 7.12 4.03
N ILE A 177 -23.99 7.49 2.81
CA ILE A 177 -24.10 8.90 2.42
C ILE A 177 -25.10 9.64 3.33
N VAL A 178 -26.26 9.03 3.61
CA VAL A 178 -27.28 9.60 4.50
C VAL A 178 -26.73 9.76 5.92
N PHE A 179 -26.06 8.75 6.45
CA PHE A 179 -25.40 8.80 7.76
C PHE A 179 -24.40 9.95 7.85
N ILE A 180 -23.48 10.09 6.86
CA ILE A 180 -22.50 11.18 6.85
C ILE A 180 -23.20 12.54 6.77
N ARG A 181 -24.28 12.65 5.99
CA ARG A 181 -25.03 13.88 5.84
C ARG A 181 -25.76 14.29 7.12
N ASP A 182 -26.55 13.37 7.69
CA ASP A 182 -27.52 13.68 8.73
C ASP A 182 -26.91 13.58 10.15
N ASP A 183 -26.03 12.62 10.39
CA ASP A 183 -25.46 12.37 11.71
C ASP A 183 -24.08 13.04 11.90
N ILE A 184 -23.37 13.39 10.82
CA ILE A 184 -22.05 14.02 10.91
C ILE A 184 -22.07 15.46 10.40
N ALA A 185 -22.40 15.67 9.12
CA ALA A 185 -22.20 16.97 8.47
C ALA A 185 -23.18 18.03 8.98
N ARG A 186 -24.46 17.71 9.09
CA ARG A 186 -25.49 18.66 9.57
C ARG A 186 -25.25 19.10 11.00
N PRO A 187 -25.06 18.21 11.98
CA PRO A 187 -24.84 18.63 13.36
C PRO A 187 -23.54 19.42 13.55
N SER A 188 -22.47 19.08 12.80
CA SER A 188 -21.15 19.68 12.97
C SER A 188 -20.98 21.00 12.23
N ILE A 189 -21.57 21.15 11.02
CA ILE A 189 -21.35 22.31 10.14
C ILE A 189 -22.56 23.25 10.15
N GLY A 190 -23.75 22.70 10.43
CA GLY A 190 -25.03 23.40 10.43
C GLY A 190 -25.73 23.36 9.06
N ASP A 191 -27.08 23.42 9.11
CA ASP A 191 -27.99 23.21 7.96
C ASP A 191 -27.73 24.10 6.73
N LYS A 192 -27.17 25.29 6.95
CA LYS A 192 -26.96 26.28 5.88
C LYS A 192 -25.70 26.03 5.03
N LYS A 193 -24.73 25.27 5.56
CA LYS A 193 -23.40 25.17 4.93
C LYS A 193 -22.95 23.74 4.62
N PHE A 194 -23.55 22.72 5.23
CA PHE A 194 -23.07 21.34 5.14
C PHE A 194 -23.00 20.83 3.71
N GLU A 195 -23.94 21.20 2.83
CA GLU A 195 -23.99 20.72 1.44
C GLU A 195 -22.72 21.05 0.65
N LYS A 196 -22.10 22.23 0.93
CA LYS A 196 -20.86 22.65 0.29
C LYS A 196 -19.68 21.74 0.65
N PHE A 197 -19.68 21.19 1.87
CA PHE A 197 -18.60 20.33 2.38
C PHE A 197 -18.85 18.83 2.14
N MET A 198 -20.07 18.45 1.77
CA MET A 198 -20.42 17.04 1.53
C MET A 198 -19.49 16.33 0.53
N PRO A 199 -19.13 16.90 -0.65
CA PRO A 199 -18.23 16.21 -1.56
C PRO A 199 -16.87 15.90 -0.93
N PHE A 200 -16.32 16.84 -0.17
CA PHE A 200 -15.05 16.67 0.54
C PHE A 200 -15.14 15.57 1.62
N LEU A 201 -16.15 15.65 2.48
CA LEU A 201 -16.36 14.66 3.54
C LEU A 201 -16.56 13.24 3.00
N LEU A 202 -17.36 13.09 1.95
CA LEU A 202 -17.58 11.81 1.29
C LEU A 202 -16.28 11.28 0.65
N THR A 203 -15.50 12.15 0.01
CA THR A 203 -14.23 11.75 -0.61
C THR A 203 -13.26 11.21 0.44
N ILE A 204 -13.03 11.94 1.53
CA ILE A 204 -12.13 11.50 2.60
C ILE A 204 -12.64 10.20 3.23
N PHE A 205 -13.92 10.14 3.59
CA PHE A 205 -14.50 8.97 4.24
C PHE A 205 -14.34 7.71 3.38
N PHE A 206 -14.76 7.77 2.11
CA PHE A 206 -14.70 6.61 1.23
C PHE A 206 -13.26 6.28 0.82
N PHE A 207 -12.39 7.27 0.67
CA PHE A 207 -10.97 7.05 0.41
C PHE A 207 -10.32 6.25 1.55
N ILE A 208 -10.48 6.70 2.80
CA ILE A 208 -9.95 5.98 3.96
C ILE A 208 -10.59 4.58 4.06
N ARG A 209 -11.90 4.48 3.86
CA ARG A 209 -12.61 3.21 3.96
C ARG A 209 -12.16 2.19 2.93
N ILE A 210 -11.99 2.62 1.68
CA ILE A 210 -11.53 1.75 0.58
C ILE A 210 -10.11 1.27 0.86
N ASN A 211 -9.19 2.17 1.24
CA ASN A 211 -7.81 1.79 1.54
C ASN A 211 -7.72 0.83 2.73
N ASN A 212 -8.51 1.02 3.78
CA ASN A 212 -8.55 0.09 4.92
C ASN A 212 -9.09 -1.29 4.51
N ILE A 213 -10.12 -1.34 3.68
CA ILE A 213 -10.65 -2.62 3.16
C ILE A 213 -9.61 -3.30 2.27
N MET A 214 -8.94 -2.55 1.39
CA MET A 214 -7.88 -3.10 0.54
C MET A 214 -6.72 -3.64 1.37
N GLY A 215 -6.31 -2.96 2.44
CA GLY A 215 -5.27 -3.44 3.35
C GLY A 215 -5.62 -4.73 4.09
N LEU A 216 -6.92 -5.03 4.29
CA LEU A 216 -7.38 -6.27 4.91
C LEU A 216 -7.42 -7.48 3.96
N ILE A 217 -7.40 -7.24 2.65
CA ILE A 217 -7.44 -8.31 1.64
C ILE A 217 -5.99 -8.69 1.31
N PRO A 218 -5.54 -9.92 1.58
CA PRO A 218 -4.14 -10.32 1.35
C PRO A 218 -3.82 -10.64 -0.13
N ILE A 219 -4.75 -10.41 -1.04
CA ILE A 219 -4.64 -10.71 -2.48
C ILE A 219 -4.88 -9.43 -3.27
N ILE A 220 -4.27 -9.29 -4.46
CA ILE A 220 -4.49 -8.12 -5.33
C ILE A 220 -6.00 -7.83 -5.53
N PRO A 221 -6.42 -6.58 -5.36
CA PRO A 221 -5.64 -5.35 -5.18
C PRO A 221 -5.30 -5.00 -3.72
N GLY A 222 -5.26 -5.95 -2.83
CA GLY A 222 -5.03 -5.75 -1.40
C GLY A 222 -3.58 -5.99 -0.95
N GLY A 223 -3.38 -6.06 0.38
CA GLY A 223 -2.07 -6.31 0.99
C GLY A 223 -1.13 -5.10 1.09
N ALA A 224 -1.52 -3.95 0.52
CA ALA A 224 -0.78 -2.71 0.68
C ALA A 224 -1.32 -1.90 1.87
N ASN A 225 -0.46 -1.51 2.79
CA ASN A 225 -0.84 -0.73 3.96
C ASN A 225 -0.73 0.78 3.68
N VAL A 226 -1.54 1.27 2.73
CA VAL A 226 -1.53 2.68 2.30
C VAL A 226 -1.79 3.64 3.45
N THR A 227 -2.77 3.34 4.30
CA THR A 227 -3.13 4.19 5.46
C THR A 227 -2.19 4.03 6.65
N GLY A 228 -1.37 2.99 6.67
CA GLY A 228 -0.30 2.79 7.64
C GLY A 228 0.94 3.64 7.38
N ASN A 229 1.11 4.15 6.16
CA ASN A 229 2.13 5.14 5.88
C ASN A 229 1.72 6.48 6.46
N ILE A 230 2.47 6.96 7.47
CA ILE A 230 2.15 8.17 8.25
C ILE A 230 1.99 9.43 7.39
N ALA A 231 2.68 9.51 6.25
CA ALA A 231 2.58 10.65 5.35
C ALA A 231 1.17 10.84 4.78
N ILE A 232 0.46 9.74 4.51
CA ILE A 232 -0.89 9.79 3.92
C ILE A 232 -1.94 10.32 4.91
N PRO A 233 -2.08 9.79 6.14
CA PRO A 233 -2.96 10.39 7.14
C PRO A 233 -2.59 11.84 7.48
N LEU A 234 -1.29 12.18 7.50
CA LEU A 234 -0.83 13.54 7.78
C LEU A 234 -1.30 14.55 6.72
N VAL A 235 -1.29 14.16 5.44
CA VAL A 235 -1.79 15.02 4.34
C VAL A 235 -3.32 15.15 4.38
N LEU A 236 -4.03 14.15 4.91
CA LEU A 236 -5.50 14.15 5.01
C LEU A 236 -6.04 14.87 6.24
N ALA A 237 -5.20 15.12 7.26
CA ALA A 237 -5.57 15.81 8.51
C ALA A 237 -5.58 17.33 8.35
#